data_96055a74785015e081251695479a3873
#
_entry.id   96055a74785015e081251695479a3873
#
_cell.length_a   1.000
_cell.length_b   1.000
_cell.length_c   1.000
_cell.angle_alpha   90.00
_cell.angle_beta   90.00
_cell.angle_gamma   90.00
#
_symmetry.space_group_name_H-M   'P 1'
#
loop_
_entity.id
_entity.type
_entity.pdbx_description
1 polymer ?
#
loop_
_entity_poly.entity_id
_entity_poly.type
_entity_poly.pdbx_seq_one_letter_code
_entity_poly.pdbx_strand_id
1 'polypeptide(L)'
;MKIAVIEKEHIVVKNVDKITLDDRKGAIVKVLGCGLCGSDIVKFREHISKDGTVLGHEIVAEIVEINSDTKFKTGEKIVTSHHIPCGTCDYCRHGNVSMCKHFKSTNIRPGGFSEYVYLSEEHLQNVAHPMPENLSEIEASFYEPLGCCV
;
A
#
# COMPACT_ATOMS: atom_id res chain seq x y z
N MET A 1 -13.42 -4.16 -10.39
CA MET A 1 -12.75 -2.94 -9.93
C MET A 1 -11.87 -2.36 -11.02
N LYS A 2 -11.61 -1.05 -11.00
CA LYS A 2 -10.66 -0.41 -11.92
C LYS A 2 -9.24 -0.47 -11.34
N ILE A 3 -8.27 -0.66 -12.22
CA ILE A 3 -6.84 -0.59 -11.93
C ILE A 3 -6.14 0.21 -13.03
N ALA A 4 -5.09 0.97 -12.68
CA ALA A 4 -4.16 1.56 -13.63
C ALA A 4 -2.92 0.68 -13.71
N VAL A 5 -2.75 -0.03 -14.82
CA VAL A 5 -1.74 -1.08 -15.01
C VAL A 5 -0.77 -0.73 -16.12
N ILE A 6 0.49 -1.08 -15.96
CA ILE A 6 1.51 -0.94 -17.01
C ILE A 6 1.34 -2.05 -18.03
N GLU A 7 1.21 -1.68 -19.32
CA GLU A 7 1.18 -2.60 -20.46
C GLU A 7 1.91 -1.99 -21.64
N LYS A 8 2.88 -2.71 -22.19
CA LYS A 8 3.65 -2.30 -23.37
C LYS A 8 4.08 -0.83 -23.29
N GLU A 9 4.70 -0.47 -22.17
CA GLU A 9 5.22 0.90 -21.92
C GLU A 9 4.13 2.00 -21.80
N HIS A 10 2.87 1.61 -21.60
CA HIS A 10 1.76 2.54 -21.37
C HIS A 10 1.08 2.25 -20.04
N ILE A 11 0.43 3.27 -19.47
CA ILE A 11 -0.49 3.08 -18.34
C ILE A 11 -1.90 2.98 -18.93
N VAL A 12 -2.53 1.83 -18.68
CA VAL A 12 -3.87 1.51 -19.18
C VAL A 12 -4.81 1.31 -17.99
N VAL A 13 -6.00 1.94 -18.05
CA VAL A 13 -7.05 1.67 -17.07
C VAL A 13 -7.87 0.47 -17.49
N LYS A 14 -7.94 -0.55 -16.64
CA LYS A 14 -8.69 -1.79 -16.89
C LYS A 14 -9.74 -2.04 -15.83
N ASN A 15 -10.81 -2.73 -16.25
CA ASN A 15 -11.76 -3.35 -15.34
C ASN A 15 -11.34 -4.81 -15.13
N VAL A 16 -11.17 -5.19 -13.88
CA VAL A 16 -10.87 -6.56 -13.43
C VAL A 16 -11.84 -6.98 -12.33
N ASP A 17 -11.89 -8.27 -12.02
CA ASP A 17 -12.69 -8.74 -10.90
C ASP A 17 -12.23 -8.07 -9.59
N LYS A 18 -13.19 -7.76 -8.72
CA LYS A 18 -12.86 -7.20 -7.40
C LYS A 18 -12.10 -8.26 -6.60
N ILE A 19 -11.01 -7.86 -5.97
CA ILE A 19 -10.28 -8.73 -5.05
C ILE A 19 -11.11 -9.05 -3.82
N THR A 20 -10.97 -10.26 -3.30
CA THR A 20 -11.64 -10.79 -2.11
C THR A 20 -10.60 -11.31 -1.12
N LEU A 21 -10.96 -11.43 0.14
CA LEU A 21 -10.05 -12.04 1.14
C LEU A 21 -9.95 -13.55 0.95
N ASP A 22 -11.04 -14.21 0.58
CA ASP A 22 -11.18 -15.65 0.64
C ASP A 22 -10.76 -16.15 2.04
N ASP A 23 -9.83 -17.11 2.14
CA ASP A 23 -9.29 -17.60 3.41
C ASP A 23 -8.04 -16.86 3.90
N ARG A 24 -7.61 -15.79 3.22
CA ARG A 24 -6.41 -15.05 3.58
C ARG A 24 -6.62 -14.19 4.82
N LYS A 25 -5.59 -14.09 5.67
CA LYS A 25 -5.56 -13.15 6.79
C LYS A 25 -5.17 -11.76 6.31
N GLY A 26 -5.91 -10.75 6.77
CA GLY A 26 -5.67 -9.35 6.42
C GLY A 26 -6.97 -8.57 6.18
N ALA A 27 -6.90 -7.57 5.30
CA ALA A 27 -8.04 -6.74 4.93
C ALA A 27 -8.06 -6.43 3.43
N ILE A 28 -9.28 -6.24 2.89
CA ILE A 28 -9.49 -5.52 1.64
C ILE A 28 -9.87 -4.09 2.02
N VAL A 29 -9.17 -3.15 1.44
CA VAL A 29 -9.42 -1.72 1.65
C VAL A 29 -9.84 -1.07 0.34
N LYS A 30 -10.80 -0.14 0.40
CA LYS A 30 -11.17 0.74 -0.71
C LYS A 30 -10.25 1.95 -0.67
N VAL A 31 -9.52 2.19 -1.75
CA VAL A 31 -8.63 3.35 -1.86
C VAL A 31 -9.50 4.62 -1.99
N LEU A 32 -9.29 5.57 -1.09
CA LEU A 32 -9.93 6.88 -1.09
C LEU A 32 -9.06 7.92 -1.79
N GLY A 33 -7.74 7.75 -1.71
CA GLY A 33 -6.73 8.57 -2.37
C GLY A 33 -5.40 7.84 -2.45
N CYS A 34 -4.61 8.15 -3.46
CA CYS A 34 -3.25 7.66 -3.62
C CYS A 34 -2.37 8.76 -4.19
N GLY A 35 -1.30 9.13 -3.49
CA GLY A 35 -0.29 10.05 -3.99
C GLY A 35 0.50 9.46 -5.15
N LEU A 36 1.11 10.33 -5.95
CA LEU A 36 2.01 9.97 -7.04
C LEU A 36 3.46 10.28 -6.62
N CYS A 37 4.19 9.24 -6.24
CA CYS A 37 5.59 9.36 -5.85
C CYS A 37 6.51 9.55 -7.06
N GLY A 38 7.62 10.27 -6.87
CA GLY A 38 8.70 10.33 -7.86
C GLY A 38 9.25 8.96 -8.25
N SER A 39 9.22 7.98 -7.32
CA SER A 39 9.64 6.61 -7.59
C SER A 39 8.72 5.88 -8.58
N ASP A 40 7.41 6.19 -8.60
CA ASP A 40 6.48 5.63 -9.59
C ASP A 40 6.81 6.15 -10.99
N ILE A 41 7.13 7.45 -11.09
CA ILE A 41 7.55 8.09 -12.35
C ILE A 41 8.83 7.45 -12.87
N VAL A 42 9.84 7.26 -12.01
CA VAL A 42 11.12 6.62 -12.38
C VAL A 42 10.88 5.18 -12.82
N LYS A 43 10.15 4.39 -12.03
CA LYS A 43 9.82 2.98 -12.36
C LYS A 43 9.13 2.83 -13.72
N PHE A 44 8.27 3.78 -14.06
CA PHE A 44 7.57 3.81 -15.34
C PHE A 44 8.50 4.24 -16.49
N ARG A 45 9.19 5.38 -16.36
CA ARG A 45 10.01 5.97 -17.42
C ARG A 45 11.25 5.15 -17.76
N GLU A 46 11.88 4.53 -16.75
CA GLU A 46 13.08 3.70 -16.92
C GLU A 46 12.74 2.22 -17.19
N HIS A 47 11.47 1.91 -17.44
CA HIS A 47 10.98 0.55 -17.73
C HIS A 47 11.40 -0.50 -16.69
N ILE A 48 11.55 -0.09 -15.41
CA ILE A 48 11.92 -0.98 -14.32
C ILE A 48 10.78 -1.94 -13.96
N SER A 49 9.54 -1.46 -14.10
CA SER A 49 8.34 -2.25 -13.81
C SER A 49 7.94 -3.11 -15.00
N LYS A 50 7.58 -4.36 -14.71
CA LYS A 50 7.10 -5.32 -15.71
C LYS A 50 5.66 -5.02 -16.13
N ASP A 51 5.27 -5.51 -17.31
CA ASP A 51 3.87 -5.56 -17.72
C ASP A 51 3.01 -6.25 -16.65
N GLY A 52 1.82 -5.72 -16.43
CA GLY A 52 0.92 -6.17 -15.36
C GLY A 52 1.15 -5.52 -14.01
N THR A 53 2.18 -4.66 -13.84
CA THR A 53 2.41 -3.94 -12.58
C THR A 53 1.40 -2.82 -12.40
N VAL A 54 0.79 -2.75 -11.21
CA VAL A 54 0.04 -1.59 -10.71
C VAL A 54 0.96 -0.85 -9.72
N LEU A 55 1.21 0.42 -10.00
CA LEU A 55 2.03 1.30 -9.14
C LEU A 55 1.17 1.98 -8.07
N GLY A 56 1.78 2.94 -7.35
CA GLY A 56 1.14 3.68 -6.27
C GLY A 56 1.30 2.99 -4.91
N HIS A 57 1.67 3.78 -3.89
CA HIS A 57 1.95 3.27 -2.56
C HIS A 57 1.64 4.27 -1.43
N GLU A 58 1.30 5.51 -1.76
CA GLU A 58 0.95 6.57 -0.82
C GLU A 58 -0.57 6.59 -0.63
N ILE A 59 -1.14 5.53 -0.01
CA ILE A 59 -2.58 5.33 0.04
C ILE A 59 -3.23 5.81 1.33
N VAL A 60 -4.44 6.36 1.16
CA VAL A 60 -5.47 6.50 2.20
C VAL A 60 -6.63 5.61 1.80
N ALA A 61 -7.14 4.82 2.72
CA ALA A 61 -8.14 3.82 2.37
C ALA A 61 -9.15 3.57 3.51
N GLU A 62 -10.29 3.00 3.15
CA GLU A 62 -11.31 2.52 4.08
C GLU A 62 -11.35 1.00 4.09
N ILE A 63 -11.36 0.38 5.26
CA ILE A 63 -11.46 -1.08 5.42
C ILE A 63 -12.87 -1.51 5.03
N VAL A 64 -13.01 -2.34 3.99
CA VAL A 64 -14.30 -2.85 3.53
C VAL A 64 -14.52 -4.34 3.86
N GLU A 65 -13.45 -5.10 4.07
CA GLU A 65 -13.49 -6.49 4.48
C GLU A 65 -12.26 -6.79 5.35
N ILE A 66 -12.42 -7.51 6.45
CA ILE A 66 -11.32 -7.83 7.36
C ILE A 66 -11.48 -9.25 7.92
N ASN A 67 -10.39 -10.03 7.88
CA ASN A 67 -10.26 -11.35 8.48
C ASN A 67 -8.90 -11.42 9.19
N SER A 68 -8.78 -10.71 10.30
CA SER A 68 -7.51 -10.60 11.03
C SER A 68 -7.76 -10.20 12.48
N ASP A 69 -6.95 -10.73 13.38
CA ASP A 69 -6.96 -10.31 14.79
C ASP A 69 -6.15 -9.02 14.94
N THR A 70 -6.82 -7.90 14.80
CA THR A 70 -6.24 -6.55 14.86
C THR A 70 -7.17 -5.59 15.59
N LYS A 71 -6.65 -4.39 15.91
CA LYS A 71 -7.44 -3.30 16.48
C LYS A 71 -8.46 -2.67 15.52
N PHE A 72 -8.33 -2.94 14.22
CA PHE A 72 -9.14 -2.30 13.17
C PHE A 72 -10.47 -3.01 12.93
N LYS A 73 -11.43 -2.25 12.39
CA LYS A 73 -12.78 -2.74 12.02
C LYS A 73 -13.16 -2.25 10.62
N THR A 74 -14.12 -2.93 10.02
CA THR A 74 -14.75 -2.49 8.76
C THR A 74 -15.36 -1.09 8.94
N GLY A 75 -15.17 -0.23 7.93
CA GLY A 75 -15.61 1.17 7.91
C GLY A 75 -14.55 2.16 8.45
N GLU A 76 -13.48 1.69 9.08
CA GLU A 76 -12.42 2.57 9.55
C GLU A 76 -11.54 3.05 8.39
N LYS A 77 -11.21 4.35 8.40
CA LYS A 77 -10.23 4.95 7.49
C LYS A 77 -8.82 4.79 8.05
N ILE A 78 -7.90 4.39 7.19
CA ILE A 78 -6.51 4.12 7.56
C ILE A 78 -5.53 4.72 6.57
N VAL A 79 -4.32 4.93 7.04
CA VAL A 79 -3.11 5.16 6.26
C VAL A 79 -2.14 4.02 6.49
N THR A 80 -1.30 3.68 5.52
CA THR A 80 -0.34 2.59 5.67
C THR A 80 0.89 2.79 4.80
N SER A 81 2.03 2.28 5.26
CA SER A 81 3.18 2.04 4.39
C SER A 81 2.98 0.75 3.59
N HIS A 82 3.58 0.69 2.41
CA HIS A 82 3.52 -0.48 1.54
C HIS A 82 4.58 -1.55 1.87
N HIS A 83 5.65 -1.17 2.55
CA HIS A 83 6.72 -2.03 2.97
C HIS A 83 6.75 -2.23 4.49
N ILE A 84 7.15 -3.43 4.92
CA ILE A 84 7.17 -3.83 6.34
C ILE A 84 8.60 -4.26 6.71
N PRO A 85 9.27 -3.59 7.67
CA PRO A 85 10.54 -4.08 8.20
C PRO A 85 10.31 -5.28 9.13
N CYS A 86 11.22 -6.26 9.14
CA CYS A 86 11.07 -7.43 10.02
C CYS A 86 11.33 -7.12 11.51
N GLY A 87 11.91 -5.98 11.85
CA GLY A 87 12.22 -5.57 13.22
C GLY A 87 13.38 -6.33 13.90
N THR A 88 13.82 -7.47 13.35
CA THR A 88 14.74 -8.40 14.04
C THR A 88 16.12 -8.57 13.38
N CYS A 89 16.29 -8.27 12.11
CA CYS A 89 17.58 -8.36 11.44
C CYS A 89 18.53 -7.23 11.87
N ASP A 90 19.82 -7.39 11.59
CA ASP A 90 20.84 -6.40 11.95
C ASP A 90 20.54 -5.00 11.39
N TYR A 91 20.05 -4.92 10.16
CA TYR A 91 19.67 -3.64 9.57
C TYR A 91 18.55 -2.95 10.38
N CYS A 92 17.50 -3.69 10.75
CA CYS A 92 16.42 -3.13 11.56
C CYS A 92 16.88 -2.70 12.94
N ARG A 93 17.73 -3.50 13.60
CA ARG A 93 18.26 -3.20 14.96
C ARG A 93 19.13 -1.94 14.98
N HIS A 94 19.75 -1.58 13.85
CA HIS A 94 20.59 -0.39 13.69
C HIS A 94 19.89 0.76 12.97
N GLY A 95 18.53 0.71 12.81
CA GLY A 95 17.76 1.78 12.18
C GLY A 95 17.80 1.83 10.65
N ASN A 96 18.54 0.91 10.00
CA ASN A 96 18.66 0.86 8.53
C ASN A 96 17.55 0.00 7.90
N VAL A 97 16.29 0.28 8.23
CA VAL A 97 15.13 -0.57 7.87
C VAL A 97 14.95 -0.76 6.37
N SER A 98 15.29 0.23 5.55
CA SER A 98 15.24 0.16 4.08
C SER A 98 16.19 -0.90 3.47
N MET A 99 17.21 -1.35 4.22
CA MET A 99 18.11 -2.42 3.83
C MET A 99 17.61 -3.82 4.21
N CYS A 100 16.57 -3.91 5.02
CA CYS A 100 15.96 -5.17 5.43
C CYS A 100 15.42 -5.95 4.20
N LYS A 101 15.74 -7.25 4.11
CA LYS A 101 15.24 -8.11 3.02
C LYS A 101 13.72 -8.22 3.04
N HIS A 102 13.11 -8.31 4.22
CA HIS A 102 11.66 -8.40 4.38
C HIS A 102 11.00 -7.12 3.88
N PHE A 103 11.50 -5.95 4.27
CA PHE A 103 11.04 -4.65 3.76
C PHE A 103 11.01 -4.64 2.23
N LYS A 104 12.10 -5.07 1.57
CA LYS A 104 12.21 -5.09 0.10
C LYS A 104 11.28 -6.12 -0.58
N SER A 105 10.79 -7.12 0.14
CA SER A 105 9.94 -8.20 -0.39
C SER A 105 8.45 -8.00 -0.15
N THR A 106 8.07 -7.11 0.77
CA THR A 106 6.67 -6.82 1.06
C THR A 106 6.12 -5.72 0.16
N ASN A 107 4.83 -5.76 -0.11
CA ASN A 107 4.10 -4.72 -0.83
C ASN A 107 2.59 -4.91 -0.66
N ILE A 108 1.84 -3.83 -0.85
CA ILE A 108 0.38 -3.86 -1.00
C ILE A 108 0.00 -4.44 -2.38
N ARG A 109 -1.17 -5.04 -2.53
CA ARG A 109 -1.58 -5.71 -3.78
C ARG A 109 -2.98 -5.33 -4.21
N PRO A 110 -3.16 -4.97 -5.51
CA PRO A 110 -2.20 -4.97 -6.61
C PRO A 110 -1.22 -3.80 -6.57
N GLY A 111 -1.59 -2.66 -6.02
CA GLY A 111 -0.90 -1.39 -5.90
C GLY A 111 -1.91 -0.27 -5.69
N GLY A 112 -1.46 0.91 -5.25
CA GLY A 112 -2.32 2.01 -4.82
C GLY A 112 -3.15 2.64 -5.95
N PHE A 113 -2.72 2.54 -7.21
CA PHE A 113 -3.52 3.00 -8.35
C PHE A 113 -4.58 1.98 -8.77
N SER A 114 -5.35 1.51 -7.78
CA SER A 114 -6.50 0.62 -7.91
C SER A 114 -7.64 1.04 -6.99
N GLU A 115 -8.87 0.63 -7.29
CA GLU A 115 -10.02 0.94 -6.42
C GLU A 115 -9.97 0.18 -5.10
N TYR A 116 -9.38 -1.03 -5.09
CA TYR A 116 -9.26 -1.87 -3.88
C TYR A 116 -7.87 -2.47 -3.80
N VAL A 117 -7.37 -2.60 -2.56
CA VAL A 117 -6.06 -3.14 -2.24
C VAL A 117 -6.21 -4.18 -1.14
N TYR A 118 -5.45 -5.26 -1.24
CA TYR A 118 -5.26 -6.22 -0.16
C TYR A 118 -4.08 -5.78 0.70
N LEU A 119 -4.32 -5.69 1.99
CA LEU A 119 -3.33 -5.54 3.05
C LEU A 119 -3.23 -6.85 3.83
N SER A 120 -2.03 -7.39 3.97
CA SER A 120 -1.82 -8.56 4.82
C SER A 120 -2.04 -8.22 6.30
N GLU A 121 -2.27 -9.24 7.13
CA GLU A 121 -2.33 -9.08 8.59
C GLU A 121 -1.11 -8.36 9.13
N GLU A 122 0.08 -8.63 8.58
CA GLU A 122 1.33 -8.00 8.96
C GLU A 122 1.33 -6.49 8.66
N HIS A 123 0.72 -6.03 7.55
CA HIS A 123 0.52 -4.59 7.29
C HIS A 123 -0.34 -3.95 8.38
N LEU A 124 -1.46 -4.60 8.73
CA LEU A 124 -2.39 -4.09 9.73
C LEU A 124 -1.75 -3.98 11.12
N GLN A 125 -0.89 -4.92 11.48
CA GLN A 125 -0.25 -4.98 12.79
C GLN A 125 0.94 -4.03 12.94
N ASN A 126 1.70 -3.78 11.87
CA ASN A 126 3.00 -3.11 11.96
C ASN A 126 3.05 -1.70 11.37
N VAL A 127 2.32 -1.44 10.27
CA VAL A 127 2.50 -0.20 9.49
C VAL A 127 1.20 0.51 9.13
N ALA A 128 0.04 -0.04 9.48
CA ALA A 128 -1.24 0.64 9.32
C ALA A 128 -1.60 1.44 10.57
N HIS A 129 -2.12 2.65 10.37
CA HIS A 129 -2.58 3.53 11.42
C HIS A 129 -3.98 4.07 11.13
N PRO A 130 -4.82 4.33 12.15
CA PRO A 130 -6.06 5.05 11.95
C PRO A 130 -5.77 6.42 11.32
N MET A 131 -6.56 6.79 10.31
CA MET A 131 -6.50 8.15 9.78
C MET A 131 -7.05 9.13 10.84
N PRO A 132 -6.31 10.20 11.20
CA PRO A 132 -6.81 11.22 12.11
C PRO A 132 -8.08 11.90 11.56
N GLU A 133 -9.09 12.09 12.41
CA GLU A 133 -10.40 12.65 12.01
C GLU A 133 -10.32 14.10 11.50
N ASN A 134 -9.32 14.85 11.94
CA ASN A 134 -9.10 16.25 11.58
C ASN A 134 -8.32 16.45 10.27
N LEU A 135 -7.91 15.37 9.59
CA LEU A 135 -7.23 15.43 8.31
C LEU A 135 -8.18 15.04 7.16
N SER A 136 -8.02 15.73 6.04
CA SER A 136 -8.59 15.29 4.77
C SER A 136 -7.83 14.08 4.21
N GLU A 137 -8.45 13.34 3.29
CA GLU A 137 -7.77 12.23 2.61
C GLU A 137 -6.51 12.69 1.85
N ILE A 138 -6.51 13.92 1.32
CA ILE A 138 -5.35 14.50 0.64
C ILE A 138 -4.21 14.72 1.64
N GLU A 139 -4.48 15.33 2.80
CA GLU A 139 -3.46 15.53 3.82
C GLU A 139 -2.94 14.20 4.38
N ALA A 140 -3.83 13.26 4.62
CA ALA A 140 -3.48 11.94 5.13
C ALA A 140 -2.64 11.11 4.14
N SER A 141 -2.73 11.36 2.81
CA SER A 141 -1.90 10.68 1.82
C SER A 141 -0.41 11.00 1.95
N PHE A 142 -0.05 12.08 2.64
CA PHE A 142 1.34 12.41 2.97
C PHE A 142 1.96 11.58 4.09
N TYR A 143 1.20 10.66 4.70
CA TYR A 143 1.72 9.77 5.75
C TYR A 143 2.98 8.98 5.30
N GLU A 144 2.92 8.35 4.13
CA GLU A 144 4.05 7.57 3.60
C GLU A 144 5.23 8.48 3.20
N PRO A 145 5.03 9.54 2.40
CA PRO A 145 6.11 10.48 2.07
C PRO A 145 6.77 11.13 3.29
N LEU A 146 5.99 11.46 4.33
CA LEU A 146 6.53 12.03 5.56
C LEU A 146 7.50 11.06 6.24
N GLY A 147 7.20 9.77 6.24
CA GLY A 147 8.08 8.73 6.78
C GLY A 147 9.43 8.63 6.06
N CYS A 148 9.55 9.16 4.84
CA CYS A 148 10.82 9.26 4.12
C CYS A 148 11.66 10.49 4.52
N CYS A 149 11.08 11.44 5.24
CA CYS A 149 11.71 12.72 5.59
C CYS A 149 12.19 12.80 7.06
N VAL A 150 11.84 11.82 7.91
CA VAL A 150 12.14 11.78 9.35
C VAL A 150 13.15 10.70 9.73
#